data_0bf725a67c48e0c88748d25c72b8ceff
#
_entry.id   0bf725a67c48e0c88748d25c72b8ceff
#
_cell.length_a   1.000
_cell.length_b   1.000
_cell.length_c   1.000
_cell.angle_alpha   90.00
_cell.angle_beta   90.00
_cell.angle_gamma   90.00
#
_symmetry.space_group_name_H-M   'P 1'
#
loop_
_entity.id
_entity.type
_entity.pdbx_description
1 polymer ?
#
loop_
_entity_poly.entity_id
_entity_poly.type
_entity_poly.pdbx_seq_one_letter_code
_entity_poly.pdbx_strand_id
1 'polypeptide(L)'
;MDIVIFYLDITDFVKIGQANAIKVIVKDGVPSGRWYTGGGIFRDVHLMIAEPTHIAPDGVFVKTESVDDQIAEIAVCTEVVNDDKTMKRIFLSAKLTDEAGKTVAEGNMPITIRGHVTDTYKLRLFVKNPKLWDAEHPNLYHYEASVGEKETVLDTETGTFGIRKMQLDPVHGLRINGKR
;
A
#
# COMPACT_ATOMS: atom_id res chain seq x y z
N MET A 1 -16.11 -11.59 -15.75
CA MET A 1 -15.75 -10.16 -15.92
C MET A 1 -14.60 -9.92 -15.00
N ASP A 2 -13.41 -9.85 -15.57
CA ASP A 2 -12.21 -9.66 -14.77
C ASP A 2 -11.92 -8.16 -14.76
N ILE A 3 -12.06 -7.56 -13.58
CA ILE A 3 -11.64 -6.18 -13.33
C ILE A 3 -10.19 -6.26 -12.93
N VAL A 4 -9.29 -5.94 -13.84
CA VAL A 4 -7.85 -6.03 -13.61
C VAL A 4 -7.26 -4.64 -13.61
N ILE A 5 -6.54 -4.30 -12.54
CA ILE A 5 -5.61 -3.17 -12.53
C ILE A 5 -4.33 -3.68 -13.19
N PHE A 6 -3.74 -2.90 -14.08
CA PHE A 6 -2.45 -3.20 -14.67
C PHE A 6 -1.55 -1.98 -14.62
N TYR A 7 -0.27 -2.22 -14.45
CA TYR A 7 0.78 -1.22 -14.49
C TYR A 7 1.60 -1.42 -15.74
N LEU A 8 2.03 -0.34 -16.35
CA LEU A 8 2.88 -0.35 -17.52
C LEU A 8 4.03 0.63 -17.31
N ASP A 9 5.23 0.11 -17.27
CA ASP A 9 6.43 0.95 -17.32
C ASP A 9 6.59 1.50 -18.74
N ILE A 10 6.58 2.83 -18.84
CA ILE A 10 6.71 3.56 -20.08
C ILE A 10 8.00 4.40 -20.13
N THR A 11 8.90 4.22 -19.17
CA THR A 11 10.09 5.04 -18.98
C THR A 11 10.93 5.16 -20.26
N ASP A 12 11.18 4.04 -20.94
CA ASP A 12 11.98 4.01 -22.17
C ASP A 12 11.28 4.62 -23.40
N PHE A 13 9.98 4.87 -23.31
CA PHE A 13 9.18 5.36 -24.43
C PHE A 13 8.83 6.84 -24.30
N VAL A 14 8.95 7.41 -23.10
CA VAL A 14 8.58 8.81 -22.80
C VAL A 14 9.64 9.77 -23.36
N LYS A 15 9.19 10.77 -24.08
CA LYS A 15 10.02 11.87 -24.56
C LYS A 15 9.81 13.08 -23.65
N ILE A 16 10.79 13.38 -22.80
CA ILE A 16 10.73 14.51 -21.86
C ILE A 16 10.66 15.83 -22.62
N GLY A 17 9.81 16.75 -22.16
CA GLY A 17 9.62 18.08 -22.75
C GLY A 17 8.79 18.08 -24.05
N GLN A 18 8.15 16.98 -24.39
CA GLN A 18 7.29 16.87 -25.57
C GLN A 18 5.93 16.26 -25.20
N ALA A 19 4.95 16.41 -26.09
CA ALA A 19 3.68 15.69 -25.94
C ALA A 19 3.90 14.20 -26.23
N ASN A 20 3.42 13.36 -25.34
CA ASN A 20 3.39 11.90 -25.45
C ASN A 20 1.95 11.43 -25.56
N ALA A 21 1.67 10.49 -26.46
CA ALA A 21 0.34 9.92 -26.65
C ALA A 21 0.35 8.44 -26.29
N ILE A 22 -0.56 8.05 -25.40
CA ILE A 22 -0.79 6.66 -25.02
C ILE A 22 -2.11 6.23 -25.65
N LYS A 23 -2.08 5.09 -26.37
CA LYS A 23 -3.28 4.49 -26.95
C LYS A 23 -3.54 3.14 -26.29
N VAL A 24 -4.69 3.03 -25.65
CA VAL A 24 -5.17 1.76 -25.06
C VAL A 24 -6.24 1.18 -25.96
N ILE A 25 -6.10 -0.09 -26.35
CA ILE A 25 -7.11 -0.80 -27.16
C ILE A 25 -7.71 -1.89 -26.29
N VAL A 26 -9.01 -1.76 -26.03
CA VAL A 26 -9.78 -2.80 -25.35
C VAL A 26 -10.56 -3.59 -26.40
N LYS A 27 -10.38 -4.91 -26.41
CA LYS A 27 -11.14 -5.82 -27.29
C LYS A 27 -12.18 -6.54 -26.44
N ASP A 28 -13.44 -6.26 -26.71
CA ASP A 28 -14.60 -6.94 -26.12
C ASP A 28 -15.31 -7.70 -27.27
N GLY A 29 -14.87 -8.90 -27.52
CA GLY A 29 -15.26 -9.63 -28.72
C GLY A 29 -15.98 -10.95 -28.47
N VAL A 30 -16.30 -11.29 -27.24
CA VAL A 30 -16.99 -12.55 -26.94
C VAL A 30 -18.44 -12.26 -26.58
N PRO A 31 -19.44 -12.79 -27.30
CA PRO A 31 -20.80 -12.74 -26.89
C PRO A 31 -20.92 -13.39 -25.51
N SER A 32 -21.12 -12.60 -24.47
CA SER A 32 -21.37 -13.11 -23.15
C SER A 32 -22.86 -13.35 -22.99
N GLY A 33 -23.23 -14.48 -22.41
CA GLY A 33 -24.63 -14.79 -22.15
C GLY A 33 -25.31 -13.91 -21.08
N ARG A 34 -24.60 -12.88 -20.62
CA ARG A 34 -25.12 -11.92 -19.64
C ARG A 34 -25.18 -10.52 -20.24
N TRP A 35 -26.32 -9.90 -20.18
CA TRP A 35 -26.71 -8.63 -20.82
C TRP A 35 -25.91 -7.39 -20.34
N TYR A 36 -25.19 -7.46 -19.23
CA TYR A 36 -24.44 -6.34 -18.63
C TYR A 36 -22.93 -6.42 -18.83
N THR A 37 -22.45 -7.20 -19.76
CA THR A 37 -21.03 -7.29 -20.04
C THR A 37 -20.62 -6.25 -21.06
N GLY A 38 -19.61 -5.51 -20.72
CA GLY A 38 -18.94 -4.53 -21.57
C GLY A 38 -17.45 -4.48 -21.28
N GLY A 39 -16.67 -4.11 -22.27
CA GLY A 39 -15.24 -3.85 -22.12
C GLY A 39 -14.93 -2.36 -22.14
N GLY A 40 -13.90 -1.95 -21.42
CA GLY A 40 -13.47 -0.55 -21.41
C GLY A 40 -12.62 -0.20 -20.20
N ILE A 41 -12.09 1.00 -20.21
CA ILE A 41 -11.44 1.61 -19.05
C ILE A 41 -12.55 2.31 -18.27
N PHE A 42 -12.76 1.92 -17.01
CA PHE A 42 -13.82 2.49 -16.19
C PHE A 42 -13.33 3.15 -14.89
N ARG A 43 -12.03 3.01 -14.58
CA ARG A 43 -11.37 3.69 -13.45
C ARG A 43 -10.37 4.73 -13.96
N ASP A 44 -9.93 5.59 -13.06
CA ASP A 44 -8.96 6.62 -13.36
C ASP A 44 -7.65 6.03 -13.87
N VAL A 45 -7.01 6.79 -14.76
CA VAL A 45 -5.67 6.48 -15.26
C VAL A 45 -4.69 7.40 -14.58
N HIS A 46 -3.73 6.83 -13.88
CA HIS A 46 -2.72 7.57 -13.14
C HIS A 46 -1.36 7.46 -13.84
N LEU A 47 -0.61 8.56 -13.86
CA LEU A 47 0.80 8.58 -14.21
C LEU A 47 1.60 8.67 -12.92
N MET A 48 2.42 7.65 -12.65
CA MET A 48 3.36 7.64 -11.55
C MET A 48 4.74 8.05 -12.06
N ILE A 49 5.39 8.97 -11.36
CA ILE A 49 6.77 9.38 -11.63
C ILE A 49 7.51 9.19 -10.31
N ALA A 50 8.54 8.37 -10.33
CA ALA A 50 9.29 8.03 -9.14
C ALA A 50 10.81 8.09 -9.39
N GLU A 51 11.58 8.20 -8.33
CA GLU A 51 13.02 8.01 -8.36
C GLU A 51 13.35 6.53 -8.64
N PRO A 52 14.57 6.19 -9.11
CA PRO A 52 14.97 4.80 -9.33
C PRO A 52 14.85 3.91 -8.08
N THR A 53 14.92 4.51 -6.90
CA THR A 53 14.63 3.82 -5.64
C THR A 53 13.33 4.39 -5.06
N HIS A 54 12.28 3.58 -5.05
CA HIS A 54 10.94 4.01 -4.70
C HIS A 54 10.12 2.87 -4.05
N ILE A 55 8.92 3.20 -3.58
CA ILE A 55 7.92 2.23 -3.13
C ILE A 55 7.19 1.69 -4.37
N ALA A 56 7.05 0.38 -4.48
CA ALA A 56 6.31 -0.23 -5.58
C ALA A 56 4.86 0.29 -5.62
N PRO A 57 4.24 0.41 -6.81
CA PRO A 57 2.82 0.74 -6.88
C PRO A 57 1.98 -0.20 -6.03
N ASP A 58 1.07 0.35 -5.18
CA ASP A 58 0.32 -0.40 -4.17
C ASP A 58 1.22 -1.23 -3.22
N GLY A 59 2.46 -0.80 -3.04
CA GLY A 59 3.50 -1.54 -2.33
C GLY A 59 3.44 -1.47 -0.80
N VAL A 60 2.47 -0.74 -0.23
CA VAL A 60 2.32 -0.66 1.23
C VAL A 60 1.11 -1.44 1.72
N PHE A 61 1.37 -2.39 2.59
CA PHE A 61 0.33 -3.17 3.24
C PHE A 61 0.43 -3.05 4.76
N VAL A 62 -0.61 -2.49 5.38
CA VAL A 62 -0.69 -2.31 6.83
C VAL A 62 -1.66 -3.31 7.43
N LYS A 63 -1.21 -4.08 8.43
CA LYS A 63 -2.05 -5.05 9.12
C LYS A 63 -1.86 -5.04 10.63
N THR A 64 -2.92 -5.38 11.35
CA THR A 64 -2.86 -5.69 12.77
C THR A 64 -2.33 -7.11 12.95
N GLU A 65 -1.15 -7.28 13.56
CA GLU A 65 -0.58 -8.60 13.88
C GLU A 65 -1.20 -9.15 15.15
N SER A 66 -1.29 -8.32 16.18
CA SER A 66 -1.95 -8.63 17.44
C SER A 66 -2.60 -7.39 18.03
N VAL A 67 -3.65 -7.58 18.81
CA VAL A 67 -4.30 -6.50 19.54
C VAL A 67 -4.99 -7.03 20.78
N ASP A 68 -4.85 -6.29 21.86
CA ASP A 68 -5.62 -6.39 23.09
C ASP A 68 -6.19 -5.01 23.49
N ASP A 69 -6.72 -4.89 24.70
CA ASP A 69 -7.36 -3.65 25.18
C ASP A 69 -6.35 -2.50 25.43
N GLN A 70 -5.06 -2.80 25.52
CA GLN A 70 -4.03 -1.81 25.88
C GLN A 70 -3.10 -1.49 24.71
N ILE A 71 -2.82 -2.44 23.84
CA ILE A 71 -1.82 -2.29 22.81
C ILE A 71 -2.20 -3.04 21.52
N ALA A 72 -1.88 -2.45 20.38
CA ALA A 72 -1.93 -3.09 19.08
C ALA A 72 -0.54 -3.13 18.46
N GLU A 73 -0.12 -4.30 18.00
CA GLU A 73 1.05 -4.48 17.15
C GLU A 73 0.63 -4.35 15.70
N ILE A 74 1.19 -3.35 15.03
CA ILE A 74 0.91 -3.04 13.62
C ILE A 74 2.14 -3.35 12.80
N ALA A 75 1.97 -4.15 11.77
CA ALA A 75 2.99 -4.37 10.75
C ALA A 75 2.73 -3.47 9.55
N VAL A 76 3.72 -2.64 9.22
CA VAL A 76 3.78 -1.91 7.96
C VAL A 76 4.75 -2.67 7.05
N CYS A 77 4.20 -3.35 6.05
CA CYS A 77 4.97 -4.07 5.04
C CYS A 77 5.10 -3.16 3.81
N THR A 78 6.32 -2.85 3.42
CA THR A 78 6.60 -1.95 2.30
C THR A 78 7.45 -2.68 1.27
N GLU A 79 6.96 -2.76 0.06
CA GLU A 79 7.69 -3.27 -1.09
C GLU A 79 8.49 -2.12 -1.71
N VAL A 80 9.81 -2.28 -1.74
CA VAL A 80 10.74 -1.27 -2.22
C VAL A 80 11.42 -1.77 -3.48
N VAL A 81 11.46 -0.92 -4.48
CA VAL A 81 12.11 -1.14 -5.77
C VAL A 81 13.44 -0.40 -5.79
N ASN A 82 14.46 -1.02 -6.35
CA ASN A 82 15.71 -0.34 -6.70
C ASN A 82 16.07 -0.68 -8.16
N ASP A 83 15.76 0.22 -9.06
CA ASP A 83 16.06 0.09 -10.49
C ASP A 83 17.48 0.51 -10.84
N ASP A 84 18.22 1.11 -9.89
CA ASP A 84 19.64 1.35 -10.08
C ASP A 84 20.45 0.06 -10.19
N LYS A 85 21.58 0.13 -10.88
CA LYS A 85 22.53 -1.00 -10.99
C LYS A 85 23.26 -1.28 -9.68
N THR A 86 23.33 -0.31 -8.78
CA THR A 86 24.11 -0.36 -7.55
C THR A 86 23.24 -0.64 -6.35
N MET A 87 23.83 -1.27 -5.36
CA MET A 87 23.21 -1.46 -4.05
C MET A 87 23.01 -0.12 -3.35
N LYS A 88 21.85 0.06 -2.72
CA LYS A 88 21.51 1.24 -1.94
C LYS A 88 21.38 0.90 -0.45
N ARG A 89 21.81 1.83 0.38
CA ARG A 89 21.54 1.84 1.82
C ARG A 89 20.62 3.01 2.12
N ILE A 90 19.40 2.70 2.50
CA ILE A 90 18.33 3.67 2.69
C ILE A 90 17.64 3.43 4.04
N PHE A 91 16.79 4.35 4.45
CA PHE A 91 15.90 4.18 5.59
C PHE A 91 14.48 3.97 5.12
N LEU A 92 13.82 3.00 5.71
CA LEU A 92 12.38 2.83 5.65
C LEU A 92 11.80 3.44 6.92
N SER A 93 10.86 4.35 6.78
CA SER A 93 10.15 5.00 7.89
C SER A 93 8.66 4.76 7.78
N ALA A 94 7.99 4.65 8.91
CA ALA A 94 6.53 4.63 8.94
C ALA A 94 6.02 5.42 10.14
N LYS A 95 4.92 6.15 9.92
CA LYS A 95 4.23 6.96 10.91
C LYS A 95 2.74 6.67 10.85
N LEU A 96 2.14 6.48 12.01
CA LEU A 96 0.71 6.26 12.17
C LEU A 96 0.09 7.43 12.91
N THR A 97 -1.01 7.96 12.40
CA THR A 97 -1.77 9.04 13.04
C THR A 97 -3.22 8.63 13.23
N ASP A 98 -3.86 9.18 14.27
CA ASP A 98 -5.29 9.04 14.48
C ASP A 98 -6.10 10.01 13.61
N GLU A 99 -7.42 9.97 13.70
CA GLU A 99 -8.33 10.85 12.96
C GLU A 99 -8.12 12.34 13.22
N ALA A 100 -7.55 12.69 14.38
CA ALA A 100 -7.22 14.07 14.74
C ALA A 100 -5.84 14.50 14.19
N GLY A 101 -5.13 13.63 13.48
CA GLY A 101 -3.79 13.88 12.96
C GLY A 101 -2.68 13.75 14.01
N LYS A 102 -3.00 13.25 15.22
CA LYS A 102 -2.00 13.03 16.26
C LYS A 102 -1.21 11.76 15.97
N THR A 103 0.12 11.85 16.00
CA THR A 103 0.99 10.68 15.88
C THR A 103 0.76 9.74 17.07
N VAL A 104 0.41 8.48 16.77
CA VAL A 104 0.17 7.42 17.76
C VAL A 104 1.29 6.38 17.77
N ALA A 105 2.02 6.23 16.68
CA ALA A 105 3.23 5.41 16.59
C ALA A 105 4.07 5.85 15.40
N GLU A 106 5.37 5.74 15.53
CA GLU A 106 6.32 5.98 14.43
C GLU A 106 7.59 5.15 14.63
N GLY A 107 8.30 4.91 13.55
CA GLY A 107 9.55 4.19 13.58
C GLY A 107 10.27 4.24 12.24
N ASN A 108 11.55 3.90 12.28
CA ASN A 108 12.38 3.76 11.09
C ASN A 108 13.32 2.57 11.23
N MET A 109 13.81 2.06 10.11
CA MET A 109 14.84 1.03 10.06
C MET A 109 15.76 1.23 8.87
N PRO A 110 17.09 1.01 9.03
CA PRO A 110 17.98 0.98 7.90
C PRO A 110 17.75 -0.31 7.11
N ILE A 111 17.70 -0.18 5.80
CA ILE A 111 17.61 -1.31 4.87
C ILE A 111 18.70 -1.22 3.82
N THR A 112 19.04 -2.37 3.25
CA THR A 112 19.99 -2.46 2.13
C THR A 112 19.31 -3.24 1.02
N ILE A 113 19.17 -2.62 -0.16
CA ILE A 113 18.55 -3.23 -1.32
C ILE A 113 19.56 -3.29 -2.47
N ARG A 114 19.69 -4.46 -3.10
CA ARG A 114 20.57 -4.67 -4.25
C ARG A 114 20.00 -3.97 -5.49
N GLY A 115 20.88 -3.71 -6.46
CA GLY A 115 20.45 -3.17 -7.74
C GLY A 115 19.55 -4.13 -8.51
N HIS A 116 18.57 -3.59 -9.22
CA HIS A 116 17.56 -4.32 -9.98
C HIS A 116 16.79 -5.37 -9.17
N VAL A 117 16.46 -5.03 -7.92
CA VAL A 117 15.72 -5.90 -7.01
C VAL A 117 14.52 -5.15 -6.45
N THR A 118 13.41 -5.86 -6.35
CA THR A 118 12.25 -5.49 -5.55
C THR A 118 12.21 -6.41 -4.33
N ASP A 119 12.09 -5.84 -3.14
CA ASP A 119 12.08 -6.59 -1.89
C ASP A 119 11.10 -5.99 -0.89
N THR A 120 10.53 -6.83 -0.02
CA THR A 120 9.52 -6.41 0.97
C THR A 120 10.16 -6.34 2.36
N TYR A 121 9.99 -5.20 2.99
CA TYR A 121 10.47 -4.94 4.35
C TYR A 121 9.30 -4.75 5.30
N LYS A 122 9.48 -5.23 6.53
CA LYS A 122 8.44 -5.19 7.56
C LYS A 122 8.89 -4.36 8.74
N LEU A 123 8.22 -3.26 9.00
CA LEU A 123 8.40 -2.43 10.18
C LEU A 123 7.25 -2.69 11.17
N ARG A 124 7.58 -2.92 12.44
CA ARG A 124 6.61 -3.14 13.51
C ARG A 124 6.46 -1.89 14.35
N LEU A 125 5.22 -1.47 14.54
CA LEU A 125 4.85 -0.33 15.36
C LEU A 125 3.83 -0.74 16.42
N PHE A 126 3.81 -0.03 17.53
CA PHE A 126 2.92 -0.33 18.65
C PHE A 126 2.03 0.88 18.96
N VAL A 127 0.73 0.70 18.84
CA VAL A 127 -0.27 1.72 19.18
C VAL A 127 -0.84 1.42 20.55
N LYS A 128 -0.71 2.37 21.48
CA LYS A 128 -1.26 2.28 22.85
C LYS A 128 -2.72 2.70 22.89
N ASN A 129 -3.53 1.96 23.66
CA ASN A 129 -4.98 2.19 23.82
C ASN A 129 -5.68 2.40 22.47
N PRO A 130 -5.59 1.41 21.54
CA PRO A 130 -6.10 1.56 20.21
C PRO A 130 -7.61 1.68 20.18
N LYS A 131 -8.15 2.58 19.35
CA LYS A 131 -9.55 2.59 18.97
C LYS A 131 -9.76 1.54 17.88
N LEU A 132 -10.48 0.48 18.20
CA LEU A 132 -10.70 -0.62 17.29
C LEU A 132 -11.73 -0.25 16.22
N TRP A 133 -11.53 -0.79 15.03
CA TRP A 133 -12.48 -0.70 13.92
C TRP A 133 -13.49 -1.84 14.03
N ASP A 134 -14.77 -1.51 13.98
CA ASP A 134 -15.86 -2.45 13.70
C ASP A 134 -16.90 -1.77 12.80
N ALA A 135 -17.97 -2.49 12.41
CA ALA A 135 -19.00 -1.96 11.52
C ALA A 135 -19.84 -0.83 12.15
N GLU A 136 -19.94 -0.80 13.48
CA GLU A 136 -20.67 0.23 14.23
C GLU A 136 -19.77 1.44 14.54
N HIS A 137 -18.47 1.19 14.70
CA HIS A 137 -17.45 2.18 15.04
C HIS A 137 -16.28 2.05 14.05
N PRO A 138 -16.39 2.60 12.85
CA PRO A 138 -15.39 2.48 11.80
C PRO A 138 -14.19 3.41 12.03
N ASN A 139 -13.53 3.30 13.20
CA ASN A 139 -12.36 4.10 13.53
C ASN A 139 -11.22 3.81 12.57
N LEU A 140 -10.68 4.83 11.92
CA LEU A 140 -9.57 4.74 10.98
C LEU A 140 -8.33 5.44 11.52
N TYR A 141 -7.21 4.91 11.12
CA TYR A 141 -5.89 5.51 11.27
C TYR A 141 -5.33 5.81 9.90
N HIS A 142 -4.47 6.82 9.83
CA HIS A 142 -3.70 7.12 8.63
C HIS A 142 -2.29 6.57 8.80
N TYR A 143 -1.74 6.05 7.70
CA TYR A 143 -0.33 5.72 7.65
C TYR A 143 0.39 6.59 6.62
N GLU A 144 1.65 6.84 6.90
CA GLU A 144 2.62 7.41 5.98
C GLU A 144 3.84 6.48 6.02
N ALA A 145 4.16 5.86 4.90
CA ALA A 145 5.35 5.04 4.72
C ALA A 145 6.29 5.76 3.75
N SER A 146 7.56 5.87 4.09
CA SER A 146 8.52 6.57 3.24
C SER A 146 9.85 5.84 3.17
N VAL A 147 10.52 5.97 2.04
CA VAL A 147 11.89 5.55 1.82
C VAL A 147 12.77 6.77 1.56
N GLY A 148 13.98 6.74 2.08
CA GLY A 148 14.86 7.89 1.95
C GLY A 148 16.34 7.57 2.13
N GLU A 149 17.20 8.43 1.65
CA GLU A 149 18.63 8.35 1.82
C GLU A 149 19.11 9.53 2.69
N LYS A 150 19.67 9.23 3.86
CA LYS A 150 20.07 10.23 4.88
C LYS A 150 18.84 11.08 5.29
N GLU A 151 18.84 12.37 4.95
CA GLU A 151 17.77 13.33 5.26
C GLU A 151 16.83 13.59 4.07
N THR A 152 17.07 12.95 2.93
CA THR A 152 16.28 13.15 1.71
C THR A 152 15.26 12.02 1.60
N VAL A 153 13.98 12.37 1.57
CA VAL A 153 12.90 11.45 1.23
C VAL A 153 12.90 11.25 -0.29
N LEU A 154 12.95 10.00 -0.72
CA LEU A 154 12.92 9.61 -2.13
C LEU A 154 11.49 9.34 -2.59
N ASP A 155 10.69 8.69 -1.73
CA ASP A 155 9.31 8.39 -2.04
C ASP A 155 8.48 8.22 -0.77
N THR A 156 7.15 8.49 -0.89
CA THR A 156 6.21 8.41 0.22
C THR A 156 4.86 7.89 -0.27
N GLU A 157 4.31 6.92 0.44
CA GLU A 157 2.95 6.42 0.24
C GLU A 157 2.11 6.63 1.50
N THR A 158 0.87 7.05 1.32
CA THR A 158 -0.08 7.30 2.41
C THR A 158 -1.39 6.55 2.19
N GLY A 159 -2.05 6.22 3.28
CA GLY A 159 -3.38 5.61 3.20
C GLY A 159 -4.03 5.49 4.56
N THR A 160 -5.11 4.72 4.60
CA THR A 160 -5.89 4.51 5.82
C THR A 160 -6.05 3.03 6.13
N PHE A 161 -6.16 2.71 7.42
CA PHE A 161 -6.43 1.35 7.88
C PHE A 161 -7.21 1.35 9.19
N GLY A 162 -7.89 0.24 9.48
CA GLY A 162 -8.58 0.03 10.76
C GLY A 162 -7.86 -1.02 11.60
N ILE A 163 -7.64 -0.72 12.87
CA ILE A 163 -7.08 -1.69 13.83
C ILE A 163 -8.18 -2.66 14.24
N ARG A 164 -8.05 -3.93 13.89
CA ARG A 164 -9.05 -4.96 14.17
C ARG A 164 -8.44 -6.34 14.30
N LYS A 165 -9.10 -7.19 15.10
CA LYS A 165 -8.82 -8.61 15.16
C LYS A 165 -9.90 -9.37 14.40
N MET A 166 -9.53 -10.05 13.32
CA MET A 166 -10.42 -10.93 12.59
C MET A 166 -10.15 -12.38 12.97
N GLN A 167 -11.20 -13.12 13.28
CA GLN A 167 -11.12 -14.53 13.64
C GLN A 167 -12.19 -15.31 12.87
N LEU A 168 -11.77 -16.35 12.18
CA LEU A 168 -12.68 -17.30 11.56
C LEU A 168 -12.79 -18.52 12.45
N ASP A 169 -13.97 -18.72 13.00
CA ASP A 169 -14.29 -19.86 13.88
C ASP A 169 -15.16 -20.87 13.08
N PRO A 170 -14.77 -22.15 12.99
CA PRO A 170 -15.54 -23.14 12.22
C PRO A 170 -16.97 -23.36 12.75
N VAL A 171 -17.20 -23.10 14.04
CA VAL A 171 -18.51 -23.27 14.67
C VAL A 171 -19.31 -21.98 14.72
N HIS A 172 -18.64 -20.84 14.96
CA HIS A 172 -19.28 -19.56 15.23
C HIS A 172 -19.17 -18.55 14.10
N GLY A 173 -18.45 -18.88 13.02
CA GLY A 173 -18.28 -18.03 11.87
C GLY A 173 -17.26 -16.90 12.07
N LEU A 174 -17.41 -15.82 11.29
CA LEU A 174 -16.53 -14.66 11.35
C LEU A 174 -16.81 -13.84 12.61
N ARG A 175 -15.74 -13.49 13.32
CA ARG A 175 -15.76 -12.58 14.44
C ARG A 175 -14.82 -11.40 14.21
N ILE A 176 -15.28 -10.22 14.53
CA ILE A 176 -14.47 -8.99 14.54
C ILE A 176 -14.36 -8.51 15.98
N ASN A 177 -13.13 -8.37 16.48
CA ASN A 177 -12.83 -7.97 17.87
C ASN A 177 -13.58 -8.85 18.92
N GLY A 178 -13.69 -10.16 18.61
CA GLY A 178 -14.39 -11.12 19.47
C GLY A 178 -15.92 -11.09 19.38
N LYS A 179 -16.53 -10.12 18.68
CA LYS A 179 -17.98 -10.03 18.43
C LYS A 179 -18.34 -10.74 17.11
N ARG A 180 -19.59 -11.25 17.03
CA ARG A 180 -20.19 -11.80 15.80
C ARG A 180 -20.69 -10.70 14.90
#